data_bd9d2070043eae1dd4a5ad55169085fd
#
_entry.id   bd9d2070043eae1dd4a5ad55169085fd
#
_cell.length_a   1.000
_cell.length_b   1.000
_cell.length_c   1.000
_cell.angle_alpha   90.00
_cell.angle_beta   90.00
_cell.angle_gamma   90.00
#
_symmetry.space_group_name_H-M   'P 1'
#
loop_
_entity.id
_entity.type
_entity.pdbx_description
1 polymer ?
#
loop_
_entity_poly.entity_id
_entity_poly.type
_entity_poly.pdbx_seq_one_letter_code
_entity_poly.pdbx_strand_id
1 'polypeptide(L)'
;MGSDLAGFKPCGKFSGRPLATKIGQLAYWSAVALIFGWAAWLRFRLPLDPIAVPNYLLPALRKLIGAEFGQIHLGRTIIYPGFVYLLVRVFGDFRAITITQNLLGLLAGGMLLLTWRRIRDFIPSARLPHPIYHCLGLLAVAIYMFSREPLLFERDIRPEGICGFLISINLYFVIEFTACCFLEGRRTATVTYGIAAVFSSILLASVKPSFWLTAIVALLPVAMFFFRRRWFWQKIAFAGGAAVSAVLLSLPEHSLIRNNEIGECFLPTQLFVIHANLIRDQMADDLERGAKVPYSLEWLGRVQATLSAEIAKSSAAWRRYYGHSTLGFDPDYLMYNESSIVRQLDKEFGNNVSALCAFYRFYYWRIWRQRPLLVVKKIVRQMAIFYAPKCPAYRLRKSLSLTDEYNRSVTSLEPYRKIWTAYPPAMDFMSRTALLARSAPVVQQPAYIRRPHQILAITYLPLLLIALALSAVVFMQEERRRRFGWLAALILFVYSYNLASCLEVAIVHSLENPRYSTVQMFVTILAQFLTILLILEILLGSRALIGRRRISAEHSSVR
;
A
#
# COMPACT_ATOMS: atom_id res chain seq x y z
N MET A 1 24.76 28.28 4.42
CA MET A 1 23.28 28.34 4.36
C MET A 1 22.71 27.73 5.64
N GLY A 2 22.59 28.43 6.73
CA GLY A 2 22.28 27.79 8.02
C GLY A 2 21.97 28.69 9.22
N SER A 3 21.44 29.89 9.06
CA SER A 3 21.19 30.77 10.22
C SER A 3 19.82 31.47 10.32
N ASP A 4 18.95 31.41 9.29
CA ASP A 4 17.77 32.29 9.24
C ASP A 4 16.39 31.61 9.47
N LEU A 5 16.34 30.39 10.06
CA LEU A 5 15.07 29.72 10.39
C LEU A 5 14.61 29.83 11.84
N ALA A 6 15.23 30.73 12.64
CA ALA A 6 14.98 30.84 14.09
C ALA A 6 13.84 31.82 14.50
N GLY A 7 13.02 32.29 13.55
CA GLY A 7 12.02 33.34 13.79
C GLY A 7 10.56 32.90 14.06
N PHE A 8 10.27 31.61 14.35
CA PHE A 8 8.89 31.16 14.62
C PHE A 8 8.54 31.31 16.10
N LYS A 9 7.77 32.34 16.46
CA LYS A 9 7.08 32.44 17.74
C LYS A 9 5.91 31.45 17.81
N PRO A 10 5.73 30.71 18.93
CA PRO A 10 4.59 29.82 19.08
C PRO A 10 3.29 30.62 19.10
N CYS A 11 2.32 30.18 18.31
CA CYS A 11 0.99 30.78 18.17
C CYS A 11 0.27 30.79 19.52
N GLY A 12 -0.25 31.98 19.88
CA GLY A 12 -0.79 32.34 21.18
C GLY A 12 -1.94 31.47 21.69
N LYS A 13 -2.10 31.46 23.00
CA LYS A 13 -3.13 30.79 23.79
C LYS A 13 -4.55 31.17 23.33
N PHE A 14 -5.38 30.16 23.18
CA PHE A 14 -6.81 30.28 22.88
C PHE A 14 -7.56 30.96 24.04
N SER A 15 -7.91 32.23 23.86
CA SER A 15 -8.86 32.95 24.75
C SER A 15 -10.15 33.22 24.00
N GLY A 16 -11.28 32.87 24.62
CA GLY A 16 -12.63 33.36 24.32
C GLY A 16 -13.11 33.26 22.87
N ARG A 17 -13.57 32.07 22.39
CA ARG A 17 -14.15 31.93 21.06
C ARG A 17 -15.61 32.39 21.02
N PRO A 18 -16.03 33.17 20.00
CA PRO A 18 -17.43 33.59 19.84
C PRO A 18 -18.37 32.40 19.60
N LEU A 19 -19.66 32.54 19.88
CA LEU A 19 -20.70 31.49 19.81
C LEU A 19 -20.75 30.80 18.43
N ALA A 20 -20.56 31.55 17.36
CA ALA A 20 -20.50 31.05 15.98
C ALA A 20 -19.40 29.99 15.76
N THR A 21 -18.28 30.05 16.50
CA THR A 21 -17.22 29.03 16.41
C THR A 21 -17.61 27.75 17.15
N LYS A 22 -18.43 27.83 18.20
CA LYS A 22 -18.93 26.65 18.92
C LYS A 22 -19.94 25.88 18.07
N ILE A 23 -20.86 26.57 17.39
CA ILE A 23 -21.83 25.96 16.47
C ILE A 23 -21.09 25.27 15.31
N GLY A 24 -20.11 25.94 14.70
CA GLY A 24 -19.29 25.34 13.64
C GLY A 24 -18.50 24.11 14.08
N GLN A 25 -17.99 24.10 15.33
CA GLN A 25 -17.33 22.94 15.90
C GLN A 25 -18.32 21.78 16.14
N LEU A 26 -19.50 22.07 16.69
CA LEU A 26 -20.53 21.07 16.89
C LEU A 26 -20.96 20.45 15.56
N ALA A 27 -21.24 21.26 14.54
CA ALA A 27 -21.60 20.80 13.21
C ALA A 27 -20.50 19.89 12.60
N TYR A 28 -19.23 20.27 12.75
CA TYR A 28 -18.10 19.48 12.28
C TYR A 28 -18.04 18.10 12.96
N TRP A 29 -18.13 18.06 14.30
CA TRP A 29 -18.07 16.79 15.02
C TRP A 29 -19.30 15.92 14.82
N SER A 30 -20.48 16.53 14.62
CA SER A 30 -21.69 15.83 14.20
C SER A 30 -21.51 15.17 12.82
N ALA A 31 -20.93 15.88 11.86
CA ALA A 31 -20.62 15.34 10.55
C ALA A 31 -19.61 14.18 10.63
N VAL A 32 -18.57 14.30 11.46
CA VAL A 32 -17.62 13.20 11.74
C VAL A 32 -18.37 11.99 12.30
N ALA A 33 -19.19 12.18 13.34
CA ALA A 33 -19.95 11.10 13.97
C ALA A 33 -20.90 10.41 12.96
N LEU A 34 -21.59 11.18 12.11
CA LEU A 34 -22.45 10.64 11.05
C LEU A 34 -21.66 9.82 10.01
N ILE A 35 -20.51 10.31 9.55
CA ILE A 35 -19.65 9.59 8.59
C ILE A 35 -19.19 8.26 9.22
N PHE A 36 -18.69 8.27 10.44
CA PHE A 36 -18.19 7.07 11.10
C PHE A 36 -19.32 6.09 11.48
N GLY A 37 -20.45 6.60 11.96
CA GLY A 37 -21.65 5.78 12.24
C GLY A 37 -22.18 5.10 11.00
N TRP A 38 -22.29 5.83 9.89
CA TRP A 38 -22.72 5.25 8.61
C TRP A 38 -21.70 4.24 8.06
N ALA A 39 -20.40 4.55 8.16
CA ALA A 39 -19.34 3.65 7.75
C ALA A 39 -19.31 2.35 8.58
N ALA A 40 -19.55 2.44 9.89
CA ALA A 40 -19.69 1.28 10.76
C ALA A 40 -20.93 0.45 10.36
N TRP A 41 -22.08 1.10 10.16
CA TRP A 41 -23.29 0.42 9.71
C TRP A 41 -23.07 -0.33 8.38
N LEU A 42 -22.41 0.28 7.39
CA LEU A 42 -22.09 -0.37 6.12
C LEU A 42 -21.24 -1.64 6.31
N ARG A 43 -20.34 -1.66 7.31
CA ARG A 43 -19.48 -2.80 7.63
C ARG A 43 -20.23 -3.91 8.34
N PHE A 44 -20.96 -3.56 9.39
CA PHE A 44 -21.56 -4.55 10.30
C PHE A 44 -22.90 -5.11 9.83
N ARG A 45 -23.56 -4.51 8.81
CA ARG A 45 -24.73 -5.08 8.15
C ARG A 45 -24.45 -6.25 7.21
N LEU A 46 -23.19 -6.44 6.80
CA LEU A 46 -22.76 -7.52 5.91
C LEU A 46 -22.35 -8.75 6.74
N PRO A 47 -22.30 -9.96 6.16
CA PRO A 47 -21.86 -11.15 6.87
C PRO A 47 -20.51 -10.95 7.52
N LEU A 48 -20.35 -11.38 8.77
CA LEU A 48 -19.09 -11.24 9.53
C LEU A 48 -18.15 -12.43 9.34
N ASP A 49 -18.60 -13.52 8.76
CA ASP A 49 -17.71 -14.63 8.43
C ASP A 49 -16.73 -14.20 7.33
N PRO A 50 -15.41 -14.39 7.54
CA PRO A 50 -14.42 -13.94 6.57
C PRO A 50 -14.39 -14.82 5.32
N ILE A 51 -13.95 -14.23 4.21
CA ILE A 51 -13.69 -14.94 2.96
C ILE A 51 -12.30 -15.57 3.08
N ALA A 52 -12.25 -16.89 3.17
CA ALA A 52 -10.98 -17.59 3.38
C ALA A 52 -10.12 -17.63 2.12
N VAL A 53 -8.83 -17.39 2.33
CA VAL A 53 -7.80 -17.60 1.33
C VAL A 53 -6.80 -18.60 1.91
N PRO A 54 -6.72 -19.83 1.36
CA PRO A 54 -5.96 -20.94 1.95
C PRO A 54 -4.54 -20.55 2.37
N ASN A 55 -3.86 -19.87 1.50
CA ASN A 55 -2.46 -19.49 1.67
C ASN A 55 -2.16 -18.60 2.90
N TYR A 56 -3.16 -17.91 3.46
CA TYR A 56 -3.02 -17.08 4.67
C TYR A 56 -3.69 -17.71 5.87
N LEU A 57 -4.72 -18.53 5.65
CA LEU A 57 -5.47 -19.20 6.70
C LEU A 57 -4.78 -20.50 7.17
N LEU A 58 -4.30 -21.33 6.24
CA LEU A 58 -3.73 -22.65 6.56
C LEU A 58 -2.57 -22.63 7.55
N PRO A 59 -1.60 -21.69 7.47
CA PRO A 59 -0.55 -21.61 8.49
C PRO A 59 -1.11 -21.39 9.89
N ALA A 60 -2.11 -20.50 10.03
CA ALA A 60 -2.76 -20.27 11.32
C ALA A 60 -3.54 -21.51 11.81
N LEU A 61 -4.27 -22.21 10.93
CA LEU A 61 -5.00 -23.44 11.26
C LEU A 61 -4.04 -24.54 11.72
N ARG A 62 -2.92 -24.76 11.03
CA ARG A 62 -1.92 -25.73 11.43
C ARG A 62 -1.41 -25.46 12.85
N LYS A 63 -1.11 -24.19 13.15
CA LYS A 63 -0.67 -23.81 14.49
C LYS A 63 -1.77 -24.02 15.54
N LEU A 64 -3.04 -23.81 15.21
CA LEU A 64 -4.17 -24.02 16.10
C LEU A 64 -4.38 -25.50 16.47
N ILE A 65 -4.03 -26.43 15.57
CA ILE A 65 -4.10 -27.89 15.84
C ILE A 65 -2.79 -28.44 16.44
N GLY A 66 -1.87 -27.57 16.91
CA GLY A 66 -0.64 -27.98 17.57
C GLY A 66 0.53 -28.30 16.63
N ALA A 67 0.37 -28.20 15.31
CA ALA A 67 1.46 -28.30 14.36
C ALA A 67 2.29 -26.98 14.32
N GLU A 68 3.46 -27.01 13.70
CA GLU A 68 4.17 -25.79 13.38
C GLU A 68 3.39 -24.96 12.37
N PHE A 69 3.71 -23.65 12.22
CA PHE A 69 3.08 -22.80 11.19
C PHE A 69 3.19 -23.40 9.78
N GLY A 70 3.93 -24.50 9.66
CA GLY A 70 4.13 -25.27 8.45
C GLY A 70 4.94 -24.48 7.41
N GLN A 71 5.17 -25.10 6.27
CA GLN A 71 5.70 -24.39 5.12
C GLN A 71 4.76 -23.21 4.82
N ILE A 72 5.15 -22.01 5.31
CA ILE A 72 4.53 -20.77 4.86
C ILE A 72 4.94 -20.69 3.41
N HIS A 73 4.08 -21.21 2.53
CA HIS A 73 4.39 -21.32 1.13
C HIS A 73 4.83 -19.97 0.60
N LEU A 74 6.12 -19.94 0.20
CA LEU A 74 6.60 -19.06 -0.83
C LEU A 74 6.47 -17.56 -0.47
N GLY A 75 7.39 -17.05 0.40
CA GLY A 75 7.61 -15.61 0.61
C GLY A 75 6.47 -14.82 1.25
N ARG A 76 5.62 -15.51 1.96
CA ARG A 76 4.63 -14.86 2.82
C ARG A 76 5.20 -14.77 4.22
N THR A 77 5.14 -13.57 4.77
CA THR A 77 5.58 -13.30 6.13
C THR A 77 4.66 -13.97 7.13
N ILE A 78 5.19 -14.32 8.28
CA ILE A 78 4.42 -14.92 9.39
C ILE A 78 3.47 -13.92 10.04
N ILE A 79 3.72 -12.61 9.91
CA ILE A 79 3.03 -11.60 10.73
C ILE A 79 1.53 -11.63 10.51
N TYR A 80 1.06 -11.72 9.27
CA TYR A 80 -0.37 -11.79 9.02
C TYR A 80 -1.01 -13.14 9.41
N PRO A 81 -0.45 -14.31 9.07
CA PRO A 81 -0.92 -15.59 9.64
C PRO A 81 -0.87 -15.66 11.16
N GLY A 82 0.15 -15.05 11.78
CA GLY A 82 0.26 -14.91 13.24
C GLY A 82 -0.86 -14.04 13.82
N PHE A 83 -1.21 -12.95 13.16
CA PHE A 83 -2.37 -12.13 13.52
C PHE A 83 -3.68 -12.93 13.46
N VAL A 84 -3.90 -13.70 12.38
CA VAL A 84 -5.08 -14.59 12.24
C VAL A 84 -5.09 -15.65 13.35
N TYR A 85 -3.94 -16.32 13.59
CA TYR A 85 -3.81 -17.30 14.67
C TYR A 85 -4.17 -16.72 16.03
N LEU A 86 -3.62 -15.54 16.36
CA LEU A 86 -3.86 -14.89 17.64
C LEU A 86 -5.34 -14.58 17.86
N LEU A 87 -6.01 -14.00 16.86
CA LEU A 87 -7.43 -13.69 16.94
C LEU A 87 -8.29 -14.95 17.14
N VAL A 88 -8.05 -15.98 16.34
CA VAL A 88 -8.85 -17.22 16.47
C VAL A 88 -8.51 -17.96 17.77
N ARG A 89 -7.25 -17.92 18.23
CA ARG A 89 -6.85 -18.52 19.51
C ARG A 89 -7.52 -17.86 20.72
N VAL A 90 -7.63 -16.52 20.69
CA VAL A 90 -8.19 -15.73 21.81
C VAL A 90 -9.72 -15.79 21.81
N PHE A 91 -10.35 -15.64 20.65
CA PHE A 91 -11.82 -15.51 20.57
C PHE A 91 -12.55 -16.83 20.24
N GLY A 92 -11.86 -17.85 19.74
CA GLY A 92 -12.47 -19.11 19.34
C GLY A 92 -13.42 -19.02 18.13
N ASP A 93 -13.48 -17.87 17.43
CA ASP A 93 -14.39 -17.63 16.33
C ASP A 93 -13.72 -16.84 15.20
N PHE A 94 -13.88 -17.30 13.98
CA PHE A 94 -13.29 -16.66 12.78
C PHE A 94 -13.90 -15.29 12.48
N ARG A 95 -15.11 -14.99 12.94
CA ARG A 95 -15.74 -13.66 12.81
C ARG A 95 -14.91 -12.57 13.50
N ALA A 96 -14.10 -12.91 14.51
CA ALA A 96 -13.18 -11.99 15.15
C ALA A 96 -12.20 -11.35 14.15
N ILE A 97 -11.83 -12.07 13.08
CA ILE A 97 -10.95 -11.55 12.02
C ILE A 97 -11.62 -10.38 11.30
N THR A 98 -12.83 -10.60 10.78
CA THR A 98 -13.59 -9.55 10.07
C THR A 98 -13.93 -8.38 10.97
N ILE A 99 -14.35 -8.64 12.23
CA ILE A 99 -14.65 -7.59 13.20
C ILE A 99 -13.42 -6.72 13.43
N THR A 100 -12.27 -7.34 13.69
CA THR A 100 -11.01 -6.61 13.92
C THR A 100 -10.59 -5.82 12.67
N GLN A 101 -10.66 -6.42 11.48
CA GLN A 101 -10.33 -5.73 10.23
C GLN A 101 -11.30 -4.57 9.94
N ASN A 102 -12.61 -4.71 10.21
CA ASN A 102 -13.58 -3.63 10.12
C ASN A 102 -13.25 -2.47 11.08
N LEU A 103 -12.86 -2.77 12.32
CA LEU A 103 -12.44 -1.76 13.30
C LEU A 103 -11.15 -1.05 12.84
N LEU A 104 -10.17 -1.79 12.33
CA LEU A 104 -8.95 -1.21 11.75
C LEU A 104 -9.26 -0.34 10.53
N GLY A 105 -10.23 -0.73 9.69
CA GLY A 105 -10.71 0.10 8.58
C GLY A 105 -11.35 1.42 9.03
N LEU A 106 -12.13 1.39 10.11
CA LEU A 106 -12.67 2.60 10.75
C LEU A 106 -11.55 3.48 11.31
N LEU A 107 -10.57 2.88 12.00
CA LEU A 107 -9.39 3.58 12.51
C LEU A 107 -8.56 4.20 11.38
N ALA A 108 -8.46 3.55 10.22
CA ALA A 108 -7.79 4.14 9.04
C ALA A 108 -8.44 5.46 8.61
N GLY A 109 -9.78 5.53 8.61
CA GLY A 109 -10.50 6.78 8.38
C GLY A 109 -10.20 7.83 9.45
N GLY A 110 -10.08 7.42 10.73
CA GLY A 110 -9.66 8.28 11.83
C GLY A 110 -8.25 8.84 11.63
N MET A 111 -7.31 7.99 11.22
CA MET A 111 -5.93 8.42 10.91
C MET A 111 -5.91 9.39 9.73
N LEU A 112 -6.72 9.19 8.69
CA LEU A 112 -6.85 10.14 7.58
C LEU A 112 -7.33 11.52 8.07
N LEU A 113 -8.32 11.53 8.97
CA LEU A 113 -8.85 12.76 9.56
C LEU A 113 -7.79 13.50 10.40
N LEU A 114 -7.04 12.75 11.24
CA LEU A 114 -5.96 13.32 12.05
C LEU A 114 -4.82 13.85 11.17
N THR A 115 -4.42 13.08 10.16
CA THR A 115 -3.43 13.50 9.17
C THR A 115 -3.88 14.79 8.48
N TRP A 116 -5.12 14.86 8.01
CA TRP A 116 -5.67 16.06 7.38
C TRP A 116 -5.63 17.27 8.30
N ARG A 117 -6.02 17.11 9.56
CA ARG A 117 -5.94 18.20 10.55
C ARG A 117 -4.51 18.69 10.74
N ARG A 118 -3.55 17.76 10.80
CA ARG A 118 -2.12 18.06 10.99
C ARG A 118 -1.50 18.80 9.79
N ILE A 119 -1.95 18.51 8.58
CA ILE A 119 -1.48 19.16 7.35
C ILE A 119 -1.64 20.68 7.40
N ARG A 120 -2.62 21.20 8.13
CA ARG A 120 -2.82 22.66 8.28
C ARG A 120 -1.58 23.36 8.81
N ASP A 121 -0.81 22.72 9.66
CA ASP A 121 0.38 23.30 10.29
C ASP A 121 1.55 23.45 9.30
N PHE A 122 1.48 22.77 8.17
CA PHE A 122 2.45 22.91 7.07
C PHE A 122 2.19 24.15 6.18
N ILE A 123 1.12 24.92 6.46
CA ILE A 123 0.73 26.10 5.70
C ILE A 123 0.73 27.32 6.64
N PRO A 124 1.89 27.99 6.84
CA PRO A 124 2.02 29.06 7.84
C PRO A 124 1.04 30.22 7.65
N SER A 125 0.69 30.52 6.40
CA SER A 125 -0.19 31.63 6.04
C SER A 125 -1.39 31.13 5.23
N ALA A 126 -2.06 30.08 5.75
CA ALA A 126 -3.22 29.50 5.08
C ALA A 126 -4.35 30.53 4.92
N ARG A 127 -4.85 30.65 3.68
CA ARG A 127 -5.93 31.60 3.31
C ARG A 127 -7.27 30.93 3.12
N LEU A 128 -7.26 29.61 2.92
CA LEU A 128 -8.50 28.85 2.79
C LEU A 128 -9.29 28.92 4.10
N PRO A 129 -10.56 29.36 4.07
CA PRO A 129 -11.41 29.41 5.25
C PRO A 129 -11.49 28.04 5.96
N HIS A 130 -11.45 28.03 7.29
CA HIS A 130 -11.51 26.81 8.10
C HIS A 130 -12.67 25.87 7.70
N PRO A 131 -13.90 26.34 7.47
CA PRO A 131 -14.99 25.45 7.06
C PRO A 131 -14.69 24.70 5.77
N ILE A 132 -14.18 25.38 4.74
CA ILE A 132 -13.86 24.75 3.45
C ILE A 132 -12.73 23.72 3.62
N TYR A 133 -11.69 24.05 4.39
CA TYR A 133 -10.63 23.12 4.72
C TYR A 133 -11.16 21.86 5.39
N HIS A 134 -12.03 22.01 6.38
CA HIS A 134 -12.64 20.87 7.08
C HIS A 134 -13.57 20.06 6.18
N CYS A 135 -14.36 20.71 5.32
CA CYS A 135 -15.21 20.02 4.33
C CYS A 135 -14.39 19.17 3.37
N LEU A 136 -13.25 19.66 2.88
CA LEU A 136 -12.35 18.87 2.01
C LEU A 136 -11.85 17.61 2.73
N GLY A 137 -11.42 17.74 3.99
CA GLY A 137 -10.97 16.60 4.80
C GLY A 137 -12.09 15.58 5.05
N LEU A 138 -13.29 16.05 5.42
CA LEU A 138 -14.45 15.19 5.62
C LEU A 138 -14.86 14.46 4.33
N LEU A 139 -14.78 15.15 3.19
CA LEU A 139 -15.08 14.55 1.90
C LEU A 139 -14.06 13.44 1.55
N ALA A 140 -12.76 13.69 1.76
CA ALA A 140 -11.73 12.68 1.56
C ALA A 140 -11.97 11.43 2.44
N VAL A 141 -12.28 11.64 3.73
CA VAL A 141 -12.59 10.57 4.69
C VAL A 141 -13.85 9.82 4.26
N ALA A 142 -14.93 10.52 3.91
CA ALA A 142 -16.19 9.91 3.48
C ALA A 142 -16.02 9.06 2.21
N ILE A 143 -15.28 9.57 1.21
CA ILE A 143 -14.99 8.81 -0.03
C ILE A 143 -14.24 7.51 0.32
N TYR A 144 -13.21 7.58 1.15
CA TYR A 144 -12.45 6.39 1.56
C TYR A 144 -13.34 5.40 2.33
N MET A 145 -14.04 5.88 3.36
CA MET A 145 -14.79 5.06 4.30
C MET A 145 -16.01 4.36 3.68
N PHE A 146 -16.66 5.00 2.69
CA PHE A 146 -17.83 4.47 2.01
C PHE A 146 -17.49 3.69 0.74
N SER A 147 -16.21 3.61 0.38
CA SER A 147 -15.75 2.85 -0.77
C SER A 147 -15.91 1.35 -0.51
N ARG A 148 -16.45 0.65 -1.51
CA ARG A 148 -16.66 -0.81 -1.43
C ARG A 148 -15.35 -1.58 -1.28
N GLU A 149 -14.27 -1.16 -1.95
CA GLU A 149 -13.04 -1.94 -2.01
C GLU A 149 -12.36 -2.12 -0.64
N PRO A 150 -12.21 -1.09 0.21
CA PRO A 150 -11.78 -1.29 1.59
C PRO A 150 -12.69 -2.25 2.36
N LEU A 151 -14.02 -2.12 2.22
CA LEU A 151 -15.01 -3.00 2.85
C LEU A 151 -14.82 -4.47 2.47
N LEU A 152 -14.44 -4.76 1.23
CA LEU A 152 -14.20 -6.12 0.75
C LEU A 152 -12.88 -6.67 1.28
N PHE A 153 -11.82 -5.87 1.26
CA PHE A 153 -10.53 -6.30 1.84
C PHE A 153 -10.64 -6.61 3.33
N GLU A 154 -11.45 -5.84 4.06
CA GLU A 154 -11.71 -6.07 5.48
C GLU A 154 -12.45 -7.39 5.77
N ARG A 155 -12.96 -8.09 4.74
CA ARG A 155 -13.59 -9.43 4.83
C ARG A 155 -12.69 -10.55 4.37
N ASP A 156 -11.69 -10.26 3.58
CA ASP A 156 -10.78 -11.27 3.09
C ASP A 156 -9.75 -11.64 4.17
N ILE A 157 -9.47 -12.92 4.34
CA ILE A 157 -8.29 -13.36 5.12
C ILE A 157 -7.04 -13.11 4.26
N ARG A 158 -6.68 -11.84 4.14
CA ARG A 158 -5.50 -11.35 3.38
C ARG A 158 -4.88 -10.15 4.06
N PRO A 159 -3.57 -9.91 3.88
CA PRO A 159 -2.90 -8.72 4.41
C PRO A 159 -3.54 -7.40 4.00
N GLU A 160 -4.16 -7.34 2.81
CA GLU A 160 -4.87 -6.17 2.31
C GLU A 160 -5.95 -5.67 3.26
N GLY A 161 -6.55 -6.55 4.07
CA GLY A 161 -7.56 -6.21 5.07
C GLY A 161 -7.07 -5.26 6.17
N ILE A 162 -5.77 -5.29 6.48
CA ILE A 162 -5.15 -4.41 7.47
C ILE A 162 -4.22 -3.37 6.85
N CYS A 163 -3.86 -3.49 5.57
CA CYS A 163 -2.94 -2.56 4.91
C CYS A 163 -3.46 -1.12 4.90
N GLY A 164 -4.75 -0.90 4.74
CA GLY A 164 -5.34 0.44 4.80
C GLY A 164 -5.03 1.16 6.10
N PHE A 165 -5.13 0.47 7.23
CA PHE A 165 -4.76 0.99 8.55
C PHE A 165 -3.25 1.19 8.67
N LEU A 166 -2.45 0.21 8.27
CA LEU A 166 -0.98 0.30 8.37
C LEU A 166 -0.41 1.45 7.53
N ILE A 167 -0.92 1.66 6.32
CA ILE A 167 -0.55 2.81 5.48
C ILE A 167 -0.94 4.12 6.16
N SER A 168 -2.16 4.20 6.70
CA SER A 168 -2.67 5.42 7.28
C SER A 168 -1.91 5.83 8.55
N ILE A 169 -1.60 4.89 9.42
CA ILE A 169 -0.84 5.15 10.66
C ILE A 169 0.63 5.44 10.36
N ASN A 170 1.22 4.77 9.37
CA ASN A 170 2.59 5.05 8.92
C ASN A 170 2.71 6.48 8.40
N LEU A 171 1.85 6.89 7.47
CA LEU A 171 1.82 8.26 6.96
C LEU A 171 1.59 9.29 8.06
N TYR A 172 0.68 9.01 8.99
CA TYR A 172 0.43 9.89 10.14
C TYR A 172 1.70 10.09 10.98
N PHE A 173 2.40 9.01 11.34
CA PHE A 173 3.62 9.12 12.14
C PHE A 173 4.75 9.84 11.40
N VAL A 174 4.90 9.61 10.09
CA VAL A 174 5.90 10.32 9.29
C VAL A 174 5.58 11.81 9.20
N ILE A 175 4.30 12.19 9.06
CA ILE A 175 3.87 13.58 9.01
C ILE A 175 4.04 14.25 10.36
N GLU A 176 3.66 13.59 11.47
CA GLU A 176 3.90 14.08 12.82
C GLU A 176 5.39 14.25 13.13
N PHE A 177 6.20 13.24 12.77
CA PHE A 177 7.66 13.35 12.88
C PHE A 177 8.19 14.57 12.12
N THR A 178 7.75 14.76 10.87
CA THR A 178 8.18 15.87 10.03
C THR A 178 7.79 17.22 10.66
N ALA A 179 6.57 17.33 11.14
CA ALA A 179 6.09 18.54 11.82
C ALA A 179 6.87 18.83 13.13
N CYS A 180 6.97 17.84 14.02
CA CYS A 180 7.69 17.99 15.29
C CYS A 180 9.17 18.28 15.09
N CYS A 181 9.81 17.64 14.09
CA CYS A 181 11.23 17.81 13.81
C CYS A 181 11.53 19.14 13.12
N PHE A 182 10.83 19.45 12.02
CA PHE A 182 11.24 20.52 11.11
C PHE A 182 10.46 21.82 11.30
N LEU A 183 9.20 21.77 11.79
CA LEU A 183 8.37 22.96 12.00
C LEU A 183 8.41 23.43 13.46
N GLU A 184 8.27 22.52 14.42
CA GLU A 184 8.08 22.87 15.83
C GLU A 184 9.37 22.77 16.68
N GLY A 185 10.33 21.94 16.29
CA GLY A 185 11.56 21.70 17.03
C GLY A 185 11.37 20.95 18.35
N ARG A 186 10.31 20.14 18.48
CA ARG A 186 9.93 19.39 19.70
C ARG A 186 10.73 18.09 19.82
N ARG A 187 11.77 18.09 20.66
CA ARG A 187 12.78 17.01 20.73
C ARG A 187 12.18 15.65 21.09
N THR A 188 11.45 15.54 22.18
CA THR A 188 10.89 14.26 22.66
C THR A 188 9.86 13.71 21.67
N ALA A 189 8.92 14.53 21.20
CA ALA A 189 7.93 14.12 20.21
C ALA A 189 8.57 13.67 18.89
N THR A 190 9.66 14.33 18.46
CA THR A 190 10.43 13.90 17.28
C THR A 190 10.97 12.48 17.44
N VAL A 191 11.55 12.14 18.59
CA VAL A 191 12.07 10.79 18.85
C VAL A 191 10.92 9.77 18.86
N THR A 192 9.85 10.06 19.59
CA THR A 192 8.69 9.16 19.69
C THR A 192 8.05 8.88 18.33
N TYR A 193 7.70 9.93 17.57
CA TYR A 193 7.09 9.75 16.25
C TYR A 193 8.08 9.19 15.22
N GLY A 194 9.37 9.46 15.36
CA GLY A 194 10.39 8.86 14.51
C GLY A 194 10.50 7.35 14.71
N ILE A 195 10.54 6.87 15.97
CA ILE A 195 10.53 5.43 16.29
C ILE A 195 9.23 4.79 15.78
N ALA A 196 8.08 5.43 16.00
CA ALA A 196 6.79 4.95 15.53
C ALA A 196 6.72 4.88 13.99
N ALA A 197 7.32 5.85 13.28
CA ALA A 197 7.43 5.83 11.83
C ALA A 197 8.31 4.66 11.34
N VAL A 198 9.45 4.39 11.97
CA VAL A 198 10.30 3.23 11.64
C VAL A 198 9.57 1.94 11.93
N PHE A 199 9.00 1.78 13.11
CA PHE A 199 8.26 0.58 13.50
C PHE A 199 7.11 0.29 12.51
N SER A 200 6.29 1.29 12.21
CA SER A 200 5.16 1.12 11.29
C SER A 200 5.60 0.88 9.83
N SER A 201 6.74 1.43 9.40
CA SER A 201 7.32 1.16 8.08
C SER A 201 7.78 -0.29 7.95
N ILE A 202 8.52 -0.79 8.94
CA ILE A 202 8.97 -2.18 8.97
C ILE A 202 7.75 -3.12 9.07
N LEU A 203 6.79 -2.81 9.94
CA LEU A 203 5.57 -3.61 10.10
C LEU A 203 4.77 -3.69 8.79
N LEU A 204 4.60 -2.57 8.09
CA LEU A 204 3.91 -2.55 6.79
C LEU A 204 4.61 -3.44 5.76
N ALA A 205 5.94 -3.32 5.64
CA ALA A 205 6.75 -4.14 4.75
C ALA A 205 6.73 -5.63 5.16
N SER A 206 6.77 -5.91 6.47
CA SER A 206 6.72 -7.28 7.00
C SER A 206 5.34 -7.92 6.83
N VAL A 207 4.25 -7.16 6.91
CA VAL A 207 2.89 -7.68 6.64
C VAL A 207 2.70 -7.95 5.15
N LYS A 208 3.21 -7.07 4.31
CA LYS A 208 3.07 -7.18 2.86
C LYS A 208 4.37 -6.72 2.17
N PRO A 209 5.22 -7.65 1.72
CA PRO A 209 6.52 -7.34 1.12
C PRO A 209 6.48 -6.38 -0.07
N SER A 210 5.37 -6.25 -0.77
CA SER A 210 5.21 -5.26 -1.85
C SER A 210 5.19 -3.79 -1.37
N PHE A 211 5.47 -3.52 -0.10
CA PHE A 211 5.63 -2.19 0.47
C PHE A 211 7.06 -1.89 0.95
N TRP A 212 8.07 -2.70 0.56
CA TRP A 212 9.46 -2.43 0.95
C TRP A 212 9.98 -1.10 0.44
N LEU A 213 9.80 -0.80 -0.85
CA LEU A 213 10.21 0.50 -1.40
C LEU A 213 9.41 1.65 -0.78
N THR A 214 8.14 1.42 -0.47
CA THR A 214 7.30 2.40 0.23
C THR A 214 7.82 2.67 1.64
N ALA A 215 8.23 1.64 2.37
CA ALA A 215 8.85 1.79 3.69
C ALA A 215 10.15 2.60 3.61
N ILE A 216 10.98 2.37 2.60
CA ILE A 216 12.20 3.15 2.36
C ILE A 216 11.85 4.63 2.11
N VAL A 217 10.87 4.92 1.24
CA VAL A 217 10.43 6.30 0.98
C VAL A 217 9.86 6.95 2.24
N ALA A 218 9.08 6.21 3.03
CA ALA A 218 8.56 6.70 4.31
C ALA A 218 9.67 7.13 5.29
N LEU A 219 10.84 6.52 5.21
CA LEU A 219 11.99 6.84 6.07
C LEU A 219 12.85 8.01 5.55
N LEU A 220 12.59 8.57 4.37
CA LEU A 220 13.36 9.72 3.86
C LEU A 220 13.36 10.93 4.80
N PRO A 221 12.21 11.38 5.37
CA PRO A 221 12.22 12.48 6.34
C PRO A 221 13.03 12.14 7.60
N VAL A 222 13.00 10.86 8.01
CA VAL A 222 13.78 10.37 9.14
C VAL A 222 15.28 10.39 8.82
N ALA A 223 15.69 9.98 7.63
CA ALA A 223 17.07 10.06 7.18
C ALA A 223 17.57 11.51 7.18
N MET A 224 16.73 12.46 6.73
CA MET A 224 17.08 13.90 6.78
C MET A 224 17.34 14.42 8.19
N PHE A 225 16.75 13.84 9.22
CA PHE A 225 16.99 14.19 10.61
C PHE A 225 18.46 13.96 11.01
N PHE A 226 19.10 12.89 10.51
CA PHE A 226 20.48 12.57 10.84
C PHE A 226 21.50 13.60 10.27
N PHE A 227 21.16 14.34 9.22
CA PHE A 227 22.00 15.41 8.68
C PHE A 227 21.97 16.70 9.51
N ARG A 228 21.06 16.83 10.48
CA ARG A 228 21.09 17.96 11.42
C ARG A 228 22.28 17.85 12.36
N ARG A 229 23.09 18.89 12.49
CA ARG A 229 24.28 18.90 13.38
C ARG A 229 23.95 18.87 14.87
N ARG A 230 22.75 19.31 15.25
CA ARG A 230 22.26 19.34 16.64
C ARG A 230 21.52 18.04 17.00
N TRP A 231 21.20 17.83 18.30
CA TRP A 231 20.36 16.75 18.81
C TRP A 231 21.05 15.38 18.85
N PHE A 232 22.29 15.34 19.32
CA PHE A 232 23.07 14.10 19.36
C PHE A 232 22.37 12.99 20.19
N TRP A 233 21.94 13.29 21.42
CA TRP A 233 21.29 12.32 22.29
C TRP A 233 19.96 11.80 21.73
N GLN A 234 19.20 12.66 21.07
CA GLN A 234 17.97 12.26 20.40
C GLN A 234 18.24 11.31 19.22
N LYS A 235 19.35 11.47 18.52
CA LYS A 235 19.75 10.54 17.46
C LYS A 235 20.14 9.18 18.02
N ILE A 236 20.83 9.13 19.16
CA ILE A 236 21.18 7.87 19.82
C ILE A 236 19.90 7.17 20.31
N ALA A 237 19.01 7.87 21.01
CA ALA A 237 17.75 7.32 21.48
C ALA A 237 16.88 6.83 20.32
N PHE A 238 16.84 7.59 19.23
CA PHE A 238 16.14 7.20 18.00
C PHE A 238 16.76 5.94 17.37
N ALA A 239 18.08 5.91 17.18
CA ALA A 239 18.78 4.76 16.60
C ALA A 239 18.58 3.49 17.44
N GLY A 240 18.65 3.60 18.78
CA GLY A 240 18.36 2.50 19.68
C GLY A 240 16.92 1.98 19.56
N GLY A 241 15.93 2.87 19.57
CA GLY A 241 14.53 2.51 19.40
C GLY A 241 14.22 1.91 18.02
N ALA A 242 14.85 2.42 16.97
CA ALA A 242 14.75 1.87 15.62
C ALA A 242 15.36 0.47 15.52
N ALA A 243 16.54 0.25 16.13
CA ALA A 243 17.19 -1.06 16.18
C ALA A 243 16.33 -2.08 16.95
N VAL A 244 15.78 -1.70 18.11
CA VAL A 244 14.87 -2.56 18.87
C VAL A 244 13.62 -2.91 18.04
N SER A 245 13.03 -1.93 17.34
CA SER A 245 11.87 -2.17 16.46
C SER A 245 12.20 -3.15 15.33
N ALA A 246 13.36 -3.00 14.70
CA ALA A 246 13.82 -3.90 13.64
C ALA A 246 14.03 -5.32 14.17
N VAL A 247 14.68 -5.48 15.31
CA VAL A 247 14.91 -6.79 15.94
C VAL A 247 13.58 -7.45 16.30
N LEU A 248 12.67 -6.75 16.98
CA LEU A 248 11.37 -7.30 17.41
C LEU A 248 10.53 -7.81 16.23
N LEU A 249 10.53 -7.09 15.10
CA LEU A 249 9.74 -7.45 13.92
C LEU A 249 10.42 -8.50 13.04
N SER A 250 11.76 -8.59 13.04
CA SER A 250 12.50 -9.56 12.23
C SER A 250 12.68 -10.92 12.92
N LEU A 251 12.70 -10.96 14.26
CA LEU A 251 12.91 -12.20 15.02
C LEU A 251 11.93 -13.33 14.66
N PRO A 252 10.60 -13.11 14.59
CA PRO A 252 9.65 -14.15 14.24
C PRO A 252 9.89 -14.74 12.86
N GLU A 253 10.25 -13.88 11.90
CA GLU A 253 10.50 -14.29 10.53
C GLU A 253 11.83 -15.03 10.38
N HIS A 254 12.88 -14.54 11.03
CA HIS A 254 14.19 -15.18 11.02
C HIS A 254 14.17 -16.59 11.64
N SER A 255 13.44 -16.77 12.74
CA SER A 255 13.29 -18.08 13.38
C SER A 255 12.58 -19.11 12.50
N LEU A 256 11.67 -18.66 11.63
CA LEU A 256 10.95 -19.52 10.69
C LEU A 256 11.74 -19.82 9.41
N ILE A 257 12.47 -18.83 8.87
CA ILE A 257 13.33 -19.01 7.69
C ILE A 257 14.45 -20.01 8.03
N ARG A 258 15.02 -19.93 9.23
CA ARG A 258 16.06 -20.84 9.68
C ARG A 258 15.61 -22.32 9.68
N ASN A 259 14.31 -22.55 9.87
CA ASN A 259 13.72 -23.89 9.89
C ASN A 259 13.09 -24.29 8.55
N ASN A 260 13.11 -23.40 7.54
CA ASN A 260 12.37 -23.56 6.28
C ASN A 260 13.14 -22.93 5.11
N GLU A 261 14.06 -23.67 4.52
CA GLU A 261 14.89 -23.23 3.38
C GLU A 261 14.07 -22.78 2.15
N ILE A 262 12.84 -23.26 2.02
CA ILE A 262 11.94 -22.97 0.87
C ILE A 262 11.53 -21.49 0.82
N GLY A 263 11.46 -20.79 1.95
CA GLY A 263 11.11 -19.36 2.02
C GLY A 263 12.09 -18.45 1.28
N GLU A 264 13.36 -18.80 1.20
CA GLU A 264 14.40 -18.00 0.55
C GLU A 264 14.25 -17.94 -0.98
N CYS A 265 13.59 -18.92 -1.59
CA CYS A 265 13.47 -19.03 -3.03
C CYS A 265 12.27 -18.27 -3.62
N PHE A 266 11.36 -17.71 -2.81
CA PHE A 266 10.15 -17.08 -3.32
C PHE A 266 10.41 -15.87 -4.21
N LEU A 267 11.17 -14.89 -3.72
CA LEU A 267 11.45 -13.68 -4.50
C LEU A 267 12.22 -14.01 -5.79
N PRO A 268 13.27 -14.83 -5.78
CA PRO A 268 13.92 -15.30 -6.99
C PRO A 268 12.95 -15.98 -7.97
N THR A 269 12.08 -16.87 -7.49
CA THR A 269 11.06 -17.53 -8.31
C THR A 269 10.09 -16.52 -8.91
N GLN A 270 9.59 -15.60 -8.11
CA GLN A 270 8.66 -14.57 -8.57
C GLN A 270 9.29 -13.68 -9.65
N LEU A 271 10.55 -13.28 -9.46
CA LEU A 271 11.30 -12.50 -10.44
C LEU A 271 11.54 -13.30 -11.74
N PHE A 272 11.79 -14.60 -11.63
CA PHE A 272 11.95 -15.48 -12.77
C PHE A 272 10.65 -15.59 -13.58
N VAL A 273 9.52 -15.89 -12.94
CA VAL A 273 8.24 -16.08 -13.64
C VAL A 273 7.68 -14.78 -14.23
N ILE A 274 7.83 -13.64 -13.53
CA ILE A 274 7.31 -12.36 -14.02
C ILE A 274 8.12 -11.80 -15.20
N HIS A 275 9.35 -12.25 -15.39
CA HIS A 275 10.23 -11.91 -16.49
C HIS A 275 10.44 -13.08 -17.46
N ALA A 276 9.60 -14.11 -17.41
CA ALA A 276 9.78 -15.38 -18.13
C ALA A 276 10.03 -15.20 -19.65
N ASN A 277 9.33 -14.28 -20.31
CA ASN A 277 9.57 -14.00 -21.73
C ASN A 277 11.00 -13.51 -21.99
N LEU A 278 11.49 -12.56 -21.19
CA LEU A 278 12.84 -12.01 -21.33
C LEU A 278 13.93 -13.05 -21.00
N ILE A 279 13.66 -13.88 -20.00
CA ILE A 279 14.57 -14.96 -19.58
C ILE A 279 14.62 -16.05 -20.64
N ARG A 280 13.48 -16.47 -21.19
CA ARG A 280 13.40 -17.41 -22.31
C ARG A 280 14.25 -16.95 -23.51
N ASP A 281 14.06 -15.68 -23.91
CA ASP A 281 14.78 -15.09 -25.04
C ASP A 281 16.28 -14.96 -24.74
N GLN A 282 16.67 -14.70 -23.47
CA GLN A 282 18.08 -14.69 -23.07
C GLN A 282 18.69 -16.09 -23.09
N MET A 283 17.95 -17.12 -22.64
CA MET A 283 18.40 -18.51 -22.74
C MET A 283 18.63 -18.95 -24.19
N ALA A 284 17.74 -18.54 -25.10
CA ALA A 284 17.91 -18.82 -26.54
C ALA A 284 19.20 -18.17 -27.07
N ASP A 285 19.44 -16.89 -26.80
CA ASP A 285 20.69 -16.22 -27.19
C ASP A 285 21.94 -16.89 -26.61
N ASP A 286 21.86 -17.37 -25.36
CA ASP A 286 22.98 -18.04 -24.70
C ASP A 286 23.31 -19.37 -25.35
N LEU A 287 22.29 -20.10 -25.79
CA LEU A 287 22.43 -21.37 -26.52
C LEU A 287 23.02 -21.14 -27.95
N GLU A 288 22.49 -20.18 -28.71
CA GLU A 288 22.95 -19.84 -30.04
C GLU A 288 24.42 -19.41 -30.08
N ARG A 289 24.85 -18.63 -29.05
CA ARG A 289 26.23 -18.11 -28.96
C ARG A 289 27.21 -19.05 -28.24
N GLY A 290 26.76 -20.20 -27.77
CA GLY A 290 27.58 -21.07 -26.94
C GLY A 290 28.12 -20.36 -25.68
N ALA A 291 27.31 -19.54 -25.03
CA ALA A 291 27.75 -18.66 -23.96
C ALA A 291 28.25 -19.45 -22.75
N LYS A 292 29.33 -18.99 -22.13
CA LYS A 292 29.81 -19.57 -20.87
C LYS A 292 28.84 -19.25 -19.74
N VAL A 293 28.01 -20.21 -19.37
CA VAL A 293 27.08 -20.19 -18.26
C VAL A 293 27.39 -21.32 -17.30
N PRO A 294 27.03 -21.24 -15.99
CA PRO A 294 27.35 -22.29 -15.01
C PRO A 294 26.46 -23.55 -15.15
N TYR A 295 25.78 -23.71 -16.29
CA TYR A 295 24.85 -24.82 -16.58
C TYR A 295 25.24 -25.46 -17.91
N SER A 296 25.00 -26.78 -18.07
CA SER A 296 25.26 -27.43 -19.37
C SER A 296 24.28 -26.90 -20.43
N LEU A 297 24.77 -26.69 -21.64
CA LEU A 297 23.95 -26.17 -22.74
C LEU A 297 22.80 -27.11 -23.10
N GLU A 298 23.01 -28.43 -22.98
CA GLU A 298 21.96 -29.43 -23.21
C GLU A 298 20.81 -29.28 -22.19
N TRP A 299 21.14 -29.18 -20.90
CA TRP A 299 20.13 -28.96 -19.85
C TRP A 299 19.42 -27.62 -20.04
N LEU A 300 20.17 -26.57 -20.34
CA LEU A 300 19.63 -25.24 -20.60
C LEU A 300 18.65 -25.24 -21.79
N GLY A 301 18.97 -25.99 -22.86
CA GLY A 301 18.08 -26.15 -24.02
C GLY A 301 16.75 -26.82 -23.62
N ARG A 302 16.79 -27.85 -22.76
CA ARG A 302 15.55 -28.47 -22.24
C ARG A 302 14.72 -27.48 -21.43
N VAL A 303 15.36 -26.75 -20.51
CA VAL A 303 14.67 -25.75 -19.68
C VAL A 303 14.07 -24.64 -20.53
N GLN A 304 14.79 -24.12 -21.53
CA GLN A 304 14.31 -23.09 -22.46
C GLN A 304 13.10 -23.56 -23.28
N ALA A 305 13.16 -24.79 -23.82
CA ALA A 305 12.04 -25.38 -24.55
C ALA A 305 10.81 -25.57 -23.65
N THR A 306 11.00 -26.08 -22.43
CA THR A 306 9.94 -26.24 -21.43
C THR A 306 9.32 -24.90 -21.06
N LEU A 307 10.15 -23.89 -20.78
CA LEU A 307 9.69 -22.53 -20.46
C LEU A 307 8.89 -21.93 -21.62
N SER A 308 9.33 -22.13 -22.85
CA SER A 308 8.62 -21.67 -24.07
C SER A 308 7.23 -22.31 -24.20
N ALA A 309 7.15 -23.63 -24.02
CA ALA A 309 5.90 -24.37 -24.06
C ALA A 309 4.93 -23.93 -22.94
N GLU A 310 5.43 -23.75 -21.71
CA GLU A 310 4.61 -23.33 -20.58
C GLU A 310 4.14 -21.87 -20.71
N ILE A 311 4.95 -20.97 -21.27
CA ILE A 311 4.52 -19.60 -21.60
C ILE A 311 3.37 -19.65 -22.64
N ALA A 312 3.46 -20.49 -23.65
CA ALA A 312 2.40 -20.64 -24.66
C ALA A 312 1.10 -21.16 -24.04
N LYS A 313 1.17 -22.18 -23.18
CA LYS A 313 0.01 -22.69 -22.41
C LYS A 313 -0.58 -21.62 -21.51
N SER A 314 0.25 -20.89 -20.78
CA SER A 314 -0.14 -19.79 -19.90
C SER A 314 -0.81 -18.66 -20.69
N SER A 315 -0.31 -18.32 -21.88
CA SER A 315 -0.91 -17.32 -22.77
C SER A 315 -2.30 -17.75 -23.28
N ALA A 316 -2.49 -19.03 -23.55
CA ALA A 316 -3.79 -19.59 -23.95
C ALA A 316 -4.79 -19.57 -22.78
N ALA A 317 -4.34 -19.93 -21.57
CA ALA A 317 -5.15 -19.88 -20.36
C ALA A 317 -5.54 -18.43 -19.99
N TRP A 318 -4.62 -17.49 -20.14
CA TRP A 318 -4.83 -16.07 -19.86
C TRP A 318 -5.96 -15.45 -20.70
N ARG A 319 -6.09 -15.80 -21.96
CA ARG A 319 -7.16 -15.28 -22.85
C ARG A 319 -8.56 -15.49 -22.29
N ARG A 320 -8.73 -16.45 -21.37
CA ARG A 320 -10.00 -16.74 -20.69
C ARG A 320 -10.23 -15.91 -19.43
N TYR A 321 -9.19 -15.33 -18.80
CA TYR A 321 -9.26 -14.78 -17.43
C TYR A 321 -8.96 -13.29 -17.28
N TYR A 322 -8.72 -12.51 -18.32
CA TYR A 322 -8.49 -11.04 -18.28
C TYR A 322 -7.40 -10.56 -17.31
N GLY A 323 -6.34 -11.31 -17.06
CA GLY A 323 -5.46 -11.01 -15.94
C GLY A 323 -4.20 -10.20 -16.26
N HIS A 324 -3.49 -10.48 -17.35
CA HIS A 324 -2.12 -9.98 -17.54
C HIS A 324 -1.82 -9.59 -19.00
N SER A 325 -2.64 -8.70 -19.57
CA SER A 325 -2.57 -8.30 -20.99
C SER A 325 -1.22 -7.70 -21.38
N THR A 326 -0.56 -6.99 -20.47
CA THR A 326 0.73 -6.34 -20.73
C THR A 326 1.90 -7.32 -20.72
N LEU A 327 1.78 -8.45 -20.02
CA LEU A 327 2.78 -9.50 -19.99
C LEU A 327 2.59 -10.49 -21.17
N GLY A 328 1.36 -10.68 -21.62
CA GLY A 328 0.99 -11.63 -22.66
C GLY A 328 0.88 -13.08 -22.18
N PHE A 329 1.03 -13.34 -20.89
CA PHE A 329 0.90 -14.64 -20.22
C PHE A 329 0.51 -14.45 -18.76
N ASP A 330 0.08 -15.52 -18.10
CA ASP A 330 -0.23 -15.52 -16.66
C ASP A 330 0.97 -16.05 -15.84
N PRO A 331 1.69 -15.21 -15.08
CA PRO A 331 2.80 -15.65 -14.25
C PRO A 331 2.37 -16.57 -13.10
N ASP A 332 1.14 -16.44 -12.59
CA ASP A 332 0.61 -17.31 -11.55
C ASP A 332 0.44 -18.76 -12.08
N TYR A 333 0.12 -18.93 -13.38
CA TYR A 333 0.11 -20.24 -14.03
C TYR A 333 1.49 -20.89 -14.01
N LEU A 334 2.55 -20.15 -14.39
CA LEU A 334 3.93 -20.65 -14.38
C LEU A 334 4.44 -21.00 -12.97
N MET A 335 3.87 -20.39 -11.95
CA MET A 335 4.30 -20.56 -10.56
C MET A 335 3.54 -21.64 -9.80
N TYR A 336 2.24 -21.75 -10.00
CA TYR A 336 1.36 -22.55 -9.13
C TYR A 336 0.73 -23.75 -9.79
N ASN A 337 0.73 -23.88 -11.12
CA ASN A 337 0.20 -25.05 -11.81
C ASN A 337 1.05 -26.29 -11.47
N GLU A 338 0.42 -27.45 -11.32
CA GLU A 338 1.09 -28.71 -10.96
C GLU A 338 2.14 -29.14 -11.97
N SER A 339 1.91 -28.89 -13.26
CA SER A 339 2.84 -29.17 -14.35
C SER A 339 3.76 -28.00 -14.71
N SER A 340 3.75 -26.90 -13.95
CA SER A 340 4.49 -25.69 -14.27
C SER A 340 6.01 -25.89 -14.27
N ILE A 341 6.71 -25.02 -15.01
CA ILE A 341 8.17 -24.97 -15.05
C ILE A 341 8.79 -24.87 -13.65
N VAL A 342 8.18 -24.09 -12.74
CA VAL A 342 8.67 -23.97 -11.35
C VAL A 342 8.61 -25.31 -10.62
N ARG A 343 7.52 -26.06 -10.79
CA ARG A 343 7.38 -27.40 -10.19
C ARG A 343 8.32 -28.44 -10.81
N GLN A 344 8.59 -28.32 -12.10
CA GLN A 344 9.55 -29.20 -12.77
C GLN A 344 10.98 -28.94 -12.30
N LEU A 345 11.38 -27.66 -12.25
CA LEU A 345 12.70 -27.28 -11.75
C LEU A 345 12.89 -27.64 -10.27
N ASP A 346 11.86 -27.46 -9.43
CA ASP A 346 11.88 -27.89 -8.03
C ASP A 346 12.17 -29.39 -7.90
N LYS A 347 11.56 -30.22 -8.73
CA LYS A 347 11.83 -31.67 -8.80
C LYS A 347 13.24 -32.00 -9.34
N GLU A 348 13.70 -31.30 -10.39
CA GLU A 348 15.03 -31.54 -10.99
C GLU A 348 16.18 -31.16 -10.04
N PHE A 349 16.02 -30.05 -9.29
CA PHE A 349 17.00 -29.67 -8.27
C PHE A 349 16.86 -30.51 -6.98
N GLY A 350 15.82 -31.35 -6.89
CA GLY A 350 15.53 -32.12 -5.70
C GLY A 350 15.29 -31.23 -4.49
N ASN A 351 15.91 -31.53 -3.35
CA ASN A 351 15.81 -30.69 -2.17
C ASN A 351 16.87 -29.57 -2.11
N ASN A 352 17.62 -29.35 -3.19
CA ASN A 352 18.67 -28.30 -3.20
C ASN A 352 18.07 -26.93 -3.57
N VAL A 353 17.34 -26.36 -2.63
CA VAL A 353 16.67 -25.05 -2.75
C VAL A 353 17.68 -23.93 -3.04
N SER A 354 18.89 -24.01 -2.47
CA SER A 354 19.93 -22.99 -2.68
C SER A 354 20.40 -22.94 -4.14
N ALA A 355 20.60 -24.10 -4.77
CA ALA A 355 21.00 -24.18 -6.19
C ALA A 355 19.86 -23.68 -7.11
N LEU A 356 18.60 -24.02 -6.79
CA LEU A 356 17.43 -23.51 -7.52
C LEU A 356 17.31 -21.99 -7.40
N CYS A 357 17.48 -21.45 -6.22
CA CYS A 357 17.53 -19.99 -5.99
C CYS A 357 18.66 -19.33 -6.79
N ALA A 358 19.85 -19.94 -6.82
CA ALA A 358 20.98 -19.42 -7.57
C ALA A 358 20.68 -19.38 -9.08
N PHE A 359 20.02 -20.40 -9.62
CA PHE A 359 19.57 -20.44 -11.01
C PHE A 359 18.63 -19.29 -11.37
N TYR A 360 17.59 -19.08 -10.56
CA TYR A 360 16.62 -18.00 -10.79
C TYR A 360 17.29 -16.62 -10.70
N ARG A 361 18.11 -16.38 -9.68
CA ARG A 361 18.90 -15.14 -9.51
C ARG A 361 19.84 -14.91 -10.68
N PHE A 362 20.54 -15.96 -11.15
CA PHE A 362 21.47 -15.87 -12.26
C PHE A 362 20.79 -15.31 -13.52
N TYR A 363 19.67 -15.90 -13.95
CA TYR A 363 18.96 -15.46 -15.15
C TYR A 363 18.28 -14.11 -14.97
N TYR A 364 17.75 -13.80 -13.80
CA TYR A 364 17.22 -12.46 -13.51
C TYR A 364 18.30 -11.37 -13.65
N TRP A 365 19.47 -11.57 -13.06
CA TRP A 365 20.55 -10.59 -13.20
C TRP A 365 21.20 -10.60 -14.58
N ARG A 366 21.16 -11.72 -15.29
CA ARG A 366 21.65 -11.83 -16.65
C ARG A 366 20.82 -10.99 -17.63
N ILE A 367 19.49 -11.00 -17.55
CA ILE A 367 18.65 -10.12 -18.38
C ILE A 367 18.88 -8.64 -18.05
N TRP A 368 19.15 -8.28 -16.80
CA TRP A 368 19.53 -6.91 -16.45
C TRP A 368 20.86 -6.47 -17.09
N ARG A 369 21.83 -7.36 -17.20
CA ARG A 369 23.14 -7.08 -17.82
C ARG A 369 23.08 -7.06 -19.35
N GLN A 370 22.35 -7.98 -19.94
CA GLN A 370 22.34 -8.18 -21.40
C GLN A 370 21.21 -7.42 -22.11
N ARG A 371 20.06 -7.22 -21.43
CA ARG A 371 18.84 -6.63 -22.00
C ARG A 371 18.23 -5.54 -21.10
N PRO A 372 19.00 -4.58 -20.52
CA PRO A 372 18.49 -3.63 -19.53
C PRO A 372 17.33 -2.79 -20.04
N LEU A 373 17.36 -2.36 -21.29
CA LEU A 373 16.29 -1.55 -21.90
C LEU A 373 14.95 -2.31 -21.98
N LEU A 374 14.98 -3.63 -22.24
CA LEU A 374 13.77 -4.43 -22.29
C LEU A 374 13.17 -4.64 -20.90
N VAL A 375 14.01 -4.83 -19.87
CA VAL A 375 13.57 -4.89 -18.47
C VAL A 375 12.93 -3.56 -18.05
N VAL A 376 13.60 -2.44 -18.33
CA VAL A 376 13.07 -1.10 -18.05
C VAL A 376 11.75 -0.88 -18.82
N LYS A 377 11.69 -1.23 -20.10
CA LYS A 377 10.45 -1.13 -20.91
C LYS A 377 9.30 -1.92 -20.31
N LYS A 378 9.55 -3.15 -19.79
CA LYS A 378 8.53 -3.95 -19.07
C LYS A 378 8.05 -3.22 -17.83
N ILE A 379 8.95 -2.68 -17.01
CA ILE A 379 8.60 -1.96 -15.78
C ILE A 379 7.79 -0.71 -16.11
N VAL A 380 8.23 0.11 -17.05
CA VAL A 380 7.52 1.34 -17.48
C VAL A 380 6.14 0.98 -18.03
N ARG A 381 6.00 -0.10 -18.81
CA ARG A 381 4.72 -0.57 -19.32
C ARG A 381 3.76 -0.97 -18.18
N GLN A 382 4.27 -1.63 -17.14
CA GLN A 382 3.49 -1.95 -15.94
C GLN A 382 3.10 -0.68 -15.17
N MET A 383 4.03 0.26 -15.00
CA MET A 383 3.74 1.55 -14.35
C MET A 383 2.65 2.33 -15.10
N ALA A 384 2.69 2.32 -16.44
CA ALA A 384 1.68 2.98 -17.27
C ALA A 384 0.25 2.48 -17.02
N ILE A 385 0.06 1.25 -16.49
CA ILE A 385 -1.25 0.75 -16.09
C ILE A 385 -1.84 1.58 -14.94
N PHE A 386 -1.02 1.90 -13.94
CA PHE A 386 -1.48 2.67 -12.78
C PHE A 386 -1.69 4.15 -13.13
N TYR A 387 -0.80 4.70 -13.94
CA TYR A 387 -0.83 6.09 -14.41
C TYR A 387 -1.59 6.26 -15.74
N ALA A 388 -2.51 5.35 -16.04
CA ALA A 388 -3.44 5.43 -17.17
C ALA A 388 -4.44 6.59 -16.99
N PRO A 389 -5.15 7.01 -18.05
CA PRO A 389 -6.19 8.02 -17.96
C PRO A 389 -7.30 7.71 -16.94
N LYS A 390 -7.46 6.44 -16.58
CA LYS A 390 -8.35 5.99 -15.48
C LYS A 390 -7.54 5.22 -14.46
N CYS A 391 -7.19 5.86 -13.35
CA CYS A 391 -6.41 5.23 -12.27
C CYS A 391 -7.13 3.99 -11.71
N PRO A 392 -6.50 2.80 -11.72
CA PRO A 392 -7.12 1.55 -11.29
C PRO A 392 -7.26 1.42 -9.76
N ALA A 393 -6.73 2.37 -8.97
CA ALA A 393 -6.99 2.44 -7.53
C ALA A 393 -8.50 2.61 -7.24
N TYR A 394 -9.24 3.23 -8.16
CA TYR A 394 -10.67 3.45 -8.07
C TYR A 394 -11.43 2.45 -8.95
N ARG A 395 -11.85 1.32 -8.39
CA ARG A 395 -12.63 0.35 -9.14
C ARG A 395 -14.02 0.87 -9.48
N LEU A 396 -14.37 0.75 -10.76
CA LEU A 396 -15.65 1.22 -11.29
C LEU A 396 -16.68 0.10 -11.47
N ARG A 397 -16.42 -1.12 -11.00
CA ARG A 397 -17.39 -2.23 -11.03
C ARG A 397 -18.60 -1.89 -10.16
N LYS A 398 -19.80 -2.12 -10.70
CA LYS A 398 -21.05 -1.77 -10.02
C LYS A 398 -21.37 -2.68 -8.82
N SER A 399 -21.09 -3.97 -8.94
CA SER A 399 -21.46 -4.98 -7.94
C SER A 399 -20.42 -6.09 -7.81
N LEU A 400 -20.42 -6.76 -6.69
CA LEU A 400 -19.70 -8.00 -6.43
C LEU A 400 -20.61 -8.97 -5.72
N SER A 401 -20.70 -10.21 -6.21
CA SER A 401 -21.40 -11.30 -5.57
C SER A 401 -20.55 -11.87 -4.43
N LEU A 402 -21.00 -11.73 -3.20
CA LEU A 402 -20.34 -12.40 -2.07
C LEU A 402 -20.58 -13.92 -2.12
N THR A 403 -21.67 -14.37 -2.70
CA THR A 403 -21.96 -15.80 -2.95
C THR A 403 -20.80 -16.46 -3.71
N ASP A 404 -20.32 -15.82 -4.81
CA ASP A 404 -19.22 -16.35 -5.61
C ASP A 404 -17.91 -16.37 -4.82
N GLU A 405 -17.66 -15.36 -3.98
CA GLU A 405 -16.46 -15.30 -3.15
C GLU A 405 -16.47 -16.38 -2.05
N TYR A 406 -17.61 -16.57 -1.38
CA TYR A 406 -17.76 -17.66 -0.40
C TYR A 406 -17.70 -19.04 -1.05
N ASN A 407 -18.27 -19.22 -2.24
CA ASN A 407 -18.17 -20.47 -2.99
C ASN A 407 -16.72 -20.81 -3.35
N ARG A 408 -15.96 -19.82 -3.84
CA ARG A 408 -14.50 -19.98 -4.05
C ARG A 408 -13.78 -20.34 -2.76
N SER A 409 -14.14 -19.74 -1.63
CA SER A 409 -13.57 -20.04 -0.32
C SER A 409 -13.77 -21.52 0.05
N VAL A 410 -15.00 -22.02 -0.07
CA VAL A 410 -15.32 -23.44 0.19
C VAL A 410 -14.53 -24.35 -0.73
N THR A 411 -14.57 -24.11 -2.05
CA THR A 411 -13.88 -24.95 -3.04
C THR A 411 -12.37 -24.96 -2.82
N SER A 412 -11.78 -23.82 -2.49
CA SER A 412 -10.32 -23.70 -2.29
C SER A 412 -9.82 -24.32 -0.97
N LEU A 413 -10.69 -24.48 0.03
CA LEU A 413 -10.36 -25.13 1.31
C LEU A 413 -10.64 -26.63 1.32
N GLU A 414 -11.44 -27.15 0.38
CA GLU A 414 -11.79 -28.59 0.34
C GLU A 414 -10.56 -29.52 0.27
N PRO A 415 -9.50 -29.26 -0.51
CA PRO A 415 -8.30 -30.08 -0.51
C PRO A 415 -7.61 -30.21 0.86
N TYR A 416 -7.90 -29.27 1.77
CA TYR A 416 -7.30 -29.20 3.12
C TYR A 416 -8.27 -29.67 4.21
N ARG A 417 -9.28 -30.45 3.86
CA ARG A 417 -10.33 -30.91 4.76
C ARG A 417 -9.79 -31.54 6.05
N LYS A 418 -8.75 -32.39 5.96
CA LYS A 418 -8.10 -33.01 7.13
C LYS A 418 -7.58 -31.99 8.15
N ILE A 419 -7.17 -30.80 7.71
CA ILE A 419 -6.62 -29.76 8.60
C ILE A 419 -7.75 -29.03 9.31
N TRP A 420 -8.75 -28.55 8.56
CA TRP A 420 -9.81 -27.75 9.19
C TRP A 420 -10.81 -28.58 9.98
N THR A 421 -11.03 -29.87 9.67
CA THR A 421 -11.86 -30.77 10.49
C THR A 421 -11.19 -31.15 11.82
N ALA A 422 -9.88 -30.99 11.96
CA ALA A 422 -9.18 -31.22 13.23
C ALA A 422 -9.40 -30.08 14.26
N TYR A 423 -10.05 -28.98 13.88
CA TYR A 423 -10.30 -27.83 14.74
C TYR A 423 -11.79 -27.46 14.73
N PRO A 424 -12.56 -27.75 15.81
CA PRO A 424 -14.01 -27.55 15.84
C PRO A 424 -14.49 -26.17 15.40
N PRO A 425 -13.88 -25.02 15.84
CA PRO A 425 -14.30 -23.73 15.35
C PRO A 425 -14.15 -23.54 13.84
N ALA A 426 -13.22 -24.25 13.19
CA ALA A 426 -13.07 -24.21 11.74
C ALA A 426 -14.17 -25.02 11.02
N MET A 427 -14.68 -26.10 11.63
CA MET A 427 -15.85 -26.80 11.10
C MET A 427 -17.09 -25.91 11.11
N ASP A 428 -17.34 -25.20 12.21
CA ASP A 428 -18.44 -24.24 12.32
C ASP A 428 -18.30 -23.11 11.30
N PHE A 429 -17.10 -22.56 11.16
CA PHE A 429 -16.79 -21.56 10.14
C PHE A 429 -17.08 -22.07 8.73
N MET A 430 -16.63 -23.28 8.38
CA MET A 430 -16.87 -23.88 7.07
C MET A 430 -18.35 -24.12 6.80
N SER A 431 -19.11 -24.56 7.82
CA SER A 431 -20.56 -24.75 7.72
C SER A 431 -21.28 -23.44 7.43
N ARG A 432 -20.95 -22.35 8.15
CA ARG A 432 -21.49 -21.01 7.89
C ARG A 432 -21.06 -20.47 6.53
N THR A 433 -19.81 -20.69 6.13
CA THR A 433 -19.29 -20.28 4.81
C THR A 433 -20.03 -20.99 3.67
N ALA A 434 -20.32 -22.29 3.81
CA ALA A 434 -21.12 -23.05 2.85
C ALA A 434 -22.57 -22.56 2.75
N LEU A 435 -23.17 -22.11 3.85
CA LEU A 435 -24.48 -21.45 3.84
C LEU A 435 -24.43 -20.11 3.10
N LEU A 436 -23.44 -19.28 3.39
CA LEU A 436 -23.22 -17.98 2.74
C LEU A 436 -22.90 -18.11 1.25
N ALA A 437 -22.25 -19.20 0.83
CA ALA A 437 -22.05 -19.53 -0.58
C ALA A 437 -23.35 -19.69 -1.38
N ARG A 438 -24.52 -19.83 -0.71
CA ARG A 438 -25.84 -19.94 -1.33
C ARG A 438 -26.71 -18.70 -1.12
N SER A 439 -26.48 -17.93 -0.05
CA SER A 439 -27.42 -16.90 0.43
C SER A 439 -26.79 -15.52 0.65
N ALA A 440 -25.48 -15.36 0.46
CA ALA A 440 -24.83 -14.09 0.73
C ALA A 440 -25.29 -12.98 -0.22
N PRO A 441 -25.35 -11.72 0.25
CA PRO A 441 -25.83 -10.61 -0.56
C PRO A 441 -24.83 -10.18 -1.65
N VAL A 442 -25.35 -9.50 -2.67
CA VAL A 442 -24.52 -8.77 -3.64
C VAL A 442 -24.16 -7.39 -3.07
N VAL A 443 -22.87 -7.12 -2.94
CA VAL A 443 -22.37 -5.82 -2.47
C VAL A 443 -22.29 -4.84 -3.64
N GLN A 444 -23.08 -3.79 -3.55
CA GLN A 444 -23.07 -2.73 -4.56
C GLN A 444 -22.22 -1.55 -4.11
N GLN A 445 -21.54 -0.90 -5.06
CA GLN A 445 -20.93 0.40 -4.81
C GLN A 445 -22.04 1.43 -4.62
N PRO A 446 -22.08 2.16 -3.48
CA PRO A 446 -23.08 3.19 -3.28
C PRO A 446 -23.06 4.23 -4.42
N ALA A 447 -24.26 4.63 -4.90
CA ALA A 447 -24.39 5.54 -6.05
C ALA A 447 -23.69 6.90 -5.80
N TYR A 448 -23.76 7.40 -4.57
CA TYR A 448 -23.13 8.65 -4.14
C TYR A 448 -21.59 8.59 -4.11
N ILE A 449 -20.99 7.39 -4.06
CA ILE A 449 -19.53 7.20 -4.14
C ILE A 449 -19.05 6.93 -5.56
N ARG A 450 -19.91 6.40 -6.42
CA ARG A 450 -19.53 6.01 -7.78
C ARG A 450 -19.06 7.22 -8.62
N ARG A 451 -19.77 8.36 -8.54
CA ARG A 451 -19.38 9.60 -9.24
C ARG A 451 -18.07 10.18 -8.73
N PRO A 452 -17.85 10.38 -7.41
CA PRO A 452 -16.55 10.75 -6.86
C PRO A 452 -15.41 9.83 -7.34
N HIS A 453 -15.61 8.51 -7.32
CA HIS A 453 -14.60 7.57 -7.82
C HIS A 453 -14.28 7.77 -9.32
N GLN A 454 -15.30 8.02 -10.15
CA GLN A 454 -15.08 8.29 -11.58
C GLN A 454 -14.24 9.56 -11.76
N ILE A 455 -14.58 10.63 -11.03
CA ILE A 455 -13.84 11.90 -11.08
C ILE A 455 -12.40 11.66 -10.62
N LEU A 456 -12.20 11.05 -9.45
CA LEU A 456 -10.86 10.80 -8.92
C LEU A 456 -10.03 9.89 -9.83
N ALA A 457 -10.66 8.88 -10.46
CA ALA A 457 -9.96 8.00 -11.40
C ALA A 457 -9.43 8.77 -12.61
N ILE A 458 -10.23 9.69 -13.17
CA ILE A 458 -9.85 10.46 -14.38
C ILE A 458 -8.89 11.60 -14.02
N THR A 459 -9.02 12.19 -12.84
CA THR A 459 -8.24 13.37 -12.43
C THR A 459 -6.90 13.01 -11.79
N TYR A 460 -6.62 11.74 -11.51
CA TYR A 460 -5.39 11.35 -10.80
C TYR A 460 -4.12 11.76 -11.55
N LEU A 461 -3.98 11.38 -12.82
CA LEU A 461 -2.81 11.74 -13.63
C LEU A 461 -2.74 13.25 -13.91
N PRO A 462 -3.81 13.93 -14.34
CA PRO A 462 -3.80 15.40 -14.45
C PRO A 462 -3.38 16.11 -13.16
N LEU A 463 -3.91 15.72 -12.00
CA LEU A 463 -3.53 16.33 -10.72
C LEU A 463 -2.09 16.03 -10.33
N LEU A 464 -1.56 14.85 -10.63
CA LEU A 464 -0.13 14.56 -10.46
C LEU A 464 0.74 15.51 -11.29
N LEU A 465 0.43 15.70 -12.57
CA LEU A 465 1.19 16.61 -13.44
C LEU A 465 1.11 18.06 -12.96
N ILE A 466 -0.08 18.51 -12.54
CA ILE A 466 -0.28 19.82 -11.94
C ILE A 466 0.52 19.93 -10.62
N ALA A 467 0.50 18.91 -9.78
CA ALA A 467 1.28 18.89 -8.54
C ALA A 467 2.79 19.04 -8.79
N LEU A 468 3.32 18.34 -9.79
CA LEU A 468 4.73 18.44 -10.17
C LEU A 468 5.06 19.85 -10.67
N ALA A 469 4.24 20.40 -11.59
CA ALA A 469 4.44 21.74 -12.14
C ALA A 469 4.34 22.82 -11.05
N LEU A 470 3.30 22.78 -10.21
CA LEU A 470 3.12 23.76 -9.13
C LEU A 470 4.22 23.64 -8.08
N SER A 471 4.66 22.42 -7.73
CA SER A 471 5.77 22.23 -6.80
C SER A 471 7.07 22.81 -7.35
N ALA A 472 7.37 22.60 -8.64
CA ALA A 472 8.52 23.24 -9.29
C ALA A 472 8.44 24.76 -9.19
N VAL A 473 7.31 25.36 -9.54
CA VAL A 473 7.12 26.81 -9.41
C VAL A 473 7.26 27.30 -7.97
N VAL A 474 6.72 26.56 -6.99
CA VAL A 474 6.83 26.90 -5.56
C VAL A 474 8.30 26.88 -5.12
N PHE A 475 9.09 25.88 -5.53
CA PHE A 475 10.50 25.79 -5.14
C PHE A 475 11.40 26.80 -5.85
N MET A 476 11.09 27.22 -7.08
CA MET A 476 11.85 28.23 -7.82
C MET A 476 11.61 29.64 -7.30
N GLN A 477 10.44 29.95 -6.74
CA GLN A 477 10.09 31.29 -6.26
C GLN A 477 10.23 31.37 -4.73
N GLU A 478 11.16 32.20 -4.22
CA GLU A 478 11.47 32.29 -2.80
C GLU A 478 10.25 32.63 -1.93
N GLU A 479 9.42 33.61 -2.34
CA GLU A 479 8.22 33.98 -1.60
C GLU A 479 7.22 32.82 -1.51
N ARG A 480 7.01 32.09 -2.62
CA ARG A 480 6.11 30.93 -2.65
C ARG A 480 6.69 29.76 -1.88
N ARG A 481 8.02 29.56 -1.94
CA ARG A 481 8.72 28.52 -1.19
C ARG A 481 8.58 28.71 0.33
N ARG A 482 8.68 29.94 0.81
CA ARG A 482 8.48 30.25 2.25
C ARG A 482 7.05 29.96 2.69
N ARG A 483 6.03 30.13 1.81
CA ARG A 483 4.62 29.93 2.15
C ARG A 483 4.13 28.51 1.93
N PHE A 484 4.48 27.89 0.84
CA PHE A 484 3.91 26.62 0.37
C PHE A 484 4.95 25.51 0.22
N GLY A 485 6.24 25.77 0.48
CA GLY A 485 7.31 24.79 0.26
C GLY A 485 7.10 23.49 1.02
N TRP A 486 6.65 23.56 2.28
CA TRP A 486 6.33 22.37 3.06
C TRP A 486 5.12 21.59 2.53
N LEU A 487 4.07 22.28 2.10
CA LEU A 487 2.91 21.62 1.49
C LEU A 487 3.30 20.96 0.16
N ALA A 488 4.07 21.65 -0.69
CA ALA A 488 4.58 21.08 -1.94
C ALA A 488 5.49 19.86 -1.69
N ALA A 489 6.39 19.93 -0.71
CA ALA A 489 7.23 18.80 -0.32
C ALA A 489 6.39 17.61 0.19
N LEU A 490 5.36 17.85 0.98
CA LEU A 490 4.45 16.82 1.46
C LEU A 490 3.67 16.17 0.32
N ILE A 491 3.20 16.95 -0.65
CA ILE A 491 2.50 16.43 -1.85
C ILE A 491 3.44 15.51 -2.64
N LEU A 492 4.65 15.96 -2.92
CA LEU A 492 5.65 15.14 -3.62
C LEU A 492 5.99 13.87 -2.83
N PHE A 493 6.09 13.97 -1.51
CA PHE A 493 6.30 12.81 -0.64
C PHE A 493 5.17 11.79 -0.76
N VAL A 494 3.90 12.21 -0.69
CA VAL A 494 2.74 11.30 -0.80
C VAL A 494 2.65 10.65 -2.18
N TYR A 495 2.92 11.41 -3.27
CA TYR A 495 3.02 10.80 -4.60
C TYR A 495 4.20 9.84 -4.73
N SER A 496 5.36 10.15 -4.13
CA SER A 496 6.52 9.25 -4.11
C SER A 496 6.25 7.98 -3.32
N TYR A 497 5.49 8.08 -2.23
CA TYR A 497 5.04 6.94 -1.43
C TYR A 497 4.18 5.98 -2.27
N ASN A 498 3.23 6.50 -3.06
CA ASN A 498 2.45 5.72 -4.01
C ASN A 498 3.32 5.15 -5.15
N LEU A 499 4.20 5.98 -5.73
CA LEU A 499 5.10 5.60 -6.81
C LEU A 499 5.98 4.41 -6.41
N ALA A 500 6.52 4.43 -5.20
CA ALA A 500 7.37 3.37 -4.65
C ALA A 500 6.63 2.02 -4.59
N SER A 501 5.40 1.99 -4.08
CA SER A 501 4.59 0.78 -4.05
C SER A 501 4.25 0.27 -5.46
N CYS A 502 3.88 1.17 -6.37
CA CYS A 502 3.58 0.80 -7.75
C CYS A 502 4.83 0.27 -8.47
N LEU A 503 6.00 0.90 -8.25
CA LEU A 503 7.26 0.48 -8.83
C LEU A 503 7.66 -0.92 -8.34
N GLU A 504 7.55 -1.18 -7.05
CA GLU A 504 7.84 -2.49 -6.49
C GLU A 504 6.96 -3.57 -7.10
N VAL A 505 5.64 -3.32 -7.17
CA VAL A 505 4.72 -4.26 -7.84
C VAL A 505 5.05 -4.42 -9.32
N ALA A 506 5.43 -3.35 -10.03
CA ALA A 506 5.81 -3.42 -11.44
C ALA A 506 7.08 -4.26 -11.68
N ILE A 507 7.99 -4.30 -10.72
CA ILE A 507 9.21 -5.12 -10.76
C ILE A 507 8.89 -6.58 -10.44
N VAL A 508 8.17 -6.83 -9.33
CA VAL A 508 8.03 -8.16 -8.74
C VAL A 508 6.74 -8.87 -9.20
N HIS A 509 5.72 -8.12 -9.63
CA HIS A 509 4.42 -8.65 -10.00
C HIS A 509 3.81 -7.87 -11.18
N SER A 510 2.47 -7.83 -11.27
CA SER A 510 1.72 -7.03 -12.25
C SER A 510 0.71 -6.11 -11.58
N LEU A 511 0.71 -4.83 -11.97
CA LEU A 511 -0.29 -3.83 -11.57
C LEU A 511 -1.67 -4.05 -12.20
N GLU A 512 -1.80 -4.98 -13.15
CA GLU A 512 -3.09 -5.42 -13.68
C GLU A 512 -3.89 -6.20 -12.63
N ASN A 513 -3.22 -6.81 -11.65
CA ASN A 513 -3.91 -7.47 -10.55
C ASN A 513 -4.59 -6.42 -9.66
N PRO A 514 -5.93 -6.40 -9.60
CA PRO A 514 -6.70 -5.34 -8.96
C PRO A 514 -6.37 -5.13 -7.48
N ARG A 515 -5.95 -6.17 -6.75
CA ARG A 515 -5.63 -6.06 -5.31
C ARG A 515 -4.41 -5.16 -5.05
N TYR A 516 -3.45 -5.10 -5.97
CA TYR A 516 -2.27 -4.24 -5.83
C TYR A 516 -2.56 -2.78 -6.14
N SER A 517 -3.47 -2.52 -7.09
CA SER A 517 -3.86 -1.15 -7.44
C SER A 517 -4.85 -0.56 -6.43
N THR A 518 -5.87 -1.33 -6.01
CA THR A 518 -6.93 -0.81 -5.12
C THR A 518 -6.47 -0.59 -3.68
N VAL A 519 -5.46 -1.31 -3.19
CA VAL A 519 -4.86 -1.05 -1.87
C VAL A 519 -4.22 0.34 -1.78
N GLN A 520 -3.90 0.96 -2.93
CA GLN A 520 -3.35 2.32 -3.01
C GLN A 520 -4.41 3.43 -2.85
N MET A 521 -5.70 3.09 -2.77
CA MET A 521 -6.79 4.08 -2.75
C MET A 521 -6.63 5.14 -1.66
N PHE A 522 -6.19 4.75 -0.46
CA PHE A 522 -5.94 5.69 0.63
C PHE A 522 -4.95 6.80 0.23
N VAL A 523 -3.80 6.39 -0.30
CA VAL A 523 -2.71 7.30 -0.68
C VAL A 523 -3.11 8.18 -1.87
N THR A 524 -3.83 7.60 -2.85
CA THR A 524 -4.28 8.36 -4.03
C THR A 524 -5.31 9.43 -3.67
N ILE A 525 -6.26 9.14 -2.77
CA ILE A 525 -7.21 10.14 -2.25
C ILE A 525 -6.44 11.26 -1.55
N LEU A 526 -5.56 10.93 -0.61
CA LEU A 526 -4.78 11.94 0.11
C LEU A 526 -3.97 12.82 -0.83
N ALA A 527 -3.26 12.24 -1.80
CA ALA A 527 -2.45 12.97 -2.78
C ALA A 527 -3.28 13.96 -3.61
N GLN A 528 -4.44 13.52 -4.12
CA GLN A 528 -5.33 14.36 -4.92
C GLN A 528 -5.91 15.51 -4.10
N PHE A 529 -6.38 15.24 -2.88
CA PHE A 529 -6.94 16.29 -2.02
C PHE A 529 -5.89 17.30 -1.56
N LEU A 530 -4.64 16.85 -1.33
CA LEU A 530 -3.51 17.75 -1.05
C LEU A 530 -3.19 18.65 -2.26
N THR A 531 -3.23 18.10 -3.47
CA THR A 531 -3.03 18.88 -4.70
C THR A 531 -4.13 19.92 -4.88
N ILE A 532 -5.39 19.54 -4.66
CA ILE A 532 -6.52 20.48 -4.69
C ILE A 532 -6.32 21.58 -3.64
N LEU A 533 -5.89 21.22 -2.43
CA LEU A 533 -5.59 22.19 -1.37
C LEU A 533 -4.51 23.20 -1.82
N LEU A 534 -3.41 22.73 -2.42
CA LEU A 534 -2.34 23.61 -2.93
C LEU A 534 -2.86 24.57 -4.01
N ILE A 535 -3.66 24.06 -4.95
CA ILE A 535 -4.28 24.89 -6.00
C ILE A 535 -5.13 25.99 -5.38
N LEU A 536 -6.01 25.64 -4.44
CA LEU A 536 -6.90 26.60 -3.79
C LEU A 536 -6.12 27.67 -3.00
N GLU A 537 -5.09 27.28 -2.26
CA GLU A 537 -4.26 28.21 -1.49
C GLU A 537 -3.47 29.17 -2.41
N ILE A 538 -2.95 28.71 -3.55
CA ILE A 538 -2.28 29.56 -4.53
C ILE A 538 -3.26 30.55 -5.17
N LEU A 539 -4.44 30.09 -5.59
CA LEU A 539 -5.45 30.94 -6.22
C LEU A 539 -5.94 32.05 -5.28
N LEU A 540 -6.21 31.71 -4.02
CA LEU A 540 -6.60 32.71 -3.01
C LEU A 540 -5.44 33.66 -2.70
N GLY A 541 -4.21 33.15 -2.75
CA GLY A 541 -2.99 33.95 -2.60
C GLY A 541 -2.83 35.03 -3.66
N SER A 542 -3.05 34.67 -4.90
CA SER A 542 -2.91 35.56 -6.05
C SER A 542 -3.96 36.69 -6.07
N ARG A 543 -5.21 36.37 -5.73
CA ARG A 543 -6.31 37.39 -5.67
C ARG A 543 -6.02 38.51 -4.68
N ALA A 544 -5.47 38.19 -3.50
CA ALA A 544 -5.16 39.18 -2.48
C ALA A 544 -4.00 40.12 -2.88
N LEU A 545 -3.08 39.69 -3.73
CA LEU A 545 -2.00 40.51 -4.27
C LEU A 545 -2.54 41.52 -5.33
N ILE A 546 -3.45 41.07 -6.17
CA ILE A 546 -4.11 41.92 -7.19
C ILE A 546 -4.96 43.00 -6.50
N GLY A 547 -5.71 42.64 -5.46
CA GLY A 547 -6.51 43.59 -4.69
C GLY A 547 -5.66 44.70 -4.03
N ARG A 548 -4.50 44.30 -3.43
CA ARG A 548 -3.57 45.31 -2.83
C ARG A 548 -2.96 46.24 -3.87
N ARG A 549 -2.58 45.75 -5.05
CA ARG A 549 -2.04 46.59 -6.13
C ARG A 549 -3.06 47.59 -6.67
N ARG A 550 -4.35 47.22 -6.77
CA ARG A 550 -5.42 48.16 -7.17
C ARG A 550 -5.60 49.29 -6.17
N ILE A 551 -5.68 48.96 -4.87
CA ILE A 551 -5.82 49.97 -3.79
C ILE A 551 -4.60 50.92 -3.76
N SER A 552 -3.39 50.39 -3.94
CA SER A 552 -2.18 51.22 -4.01
C SER A 552 -2.14 52.09 -5.27
N ALA A 553 -2.65 51.63 -6.41
CA ALA A 553 -2.72 52.42 -7.63
C ALA A 553 -3.78 53.53 -7.53
N GLU A 554 -4.92 53.26 -6.88
CA GLU A 554 -5.95 54.28 -6.62
C GLU A 554 -5.45 55.37 -5.66
N HIS A 555 -4.66 55.03 -4.64
CA HIS A 555 -4.07 56.03 -3.75
C HIS A 555 -2.91 56.84 -4.38
N SER A 556 -2.24 56.32 -5.40
CA SER A 556 -1.20 57.07 -6.12
C SER A 556 -1.78 57.98 -7.22
N SER A 557 -2.98 57.76 -7.70
CA SER A 557 -3.65 58.61 -8.68
C SER A 557 -4.41 59.82 -8.07
N VAL A 558 -4.54 59.88 -6.74
CA VAL A 558 -5.20 60.94 -5.97
C VAL A 558 -4.17 61.98 -5.42
N ARG A 559 -2.90 61.75 -5.62
CA ARG A 559 -1.82 62.70 -5.35
C ARG A 559 -1.30 63.30 -6.67
#